data_80c4710bdc9f3ce5734ba22cfceaba04
#
_entry.id   80c4710bdc9f3ce5734ba22cfceaba04
#
_cell.length_a   1.000
_cell.length_b   1.000
_cell.length_c   1.000
_cell.angle_alpha   90.00
_cell.angle_beta   90.00
_cell.angle_gamma   90.00
#
_symmetry.space_group_name_H-M   'P 1'
#
loop_
_entity.id
_entity.type
_entity.pdbx_description
1 polymer ?
#
loop_
_entity_poly.entity_id
_entity_poly.type
_entity_poly.pdbx_seq_one_letter_code
_entity_poly.pdbx_strand_id
1 'polypeptide(L)'
;MQNCLLGIDIGTSGLKSLLVDEQGKIITSAYREYGLASPHPGWYEQDPEDWWQAAVEVVQELLFRAGDKVDILAVGLSGQMHGMVGLDVNGKVVRPCMIWADLRNGAECEQVYEQVGGLEELLKLTNNRMLTGYTGGKVLWVRNHEPQVYGRIVTVLNPKDYIRFRLTGVCATDVSDASGTGLFDVRKRTWSKALLKALDLPEGLFPHAFESCEISGTISAEASRTMGLRAGTPVMGGGGDAVTQTTGTGLVKEGIFATTIGTGGIVSTALDQPYDNPEGRLQVFCNNIPDKWHSMGVTLSAGGALRWYRDAFAAPEKEIARLTDQDVYDLLMAEAAACPAGSEGLLFLPHLLGARCPEPDPNARGAYIGLTIRHDRRHLLRALIEGITFSLKDMTCLYEQMGVVPDELRTSGGGSRSPFWRQIQADVFNRKIYTMYAAAEGGAYGAALVAGVGAGVWPDMESAAGFISVETTEMPDPSVVPVYEKLFPLYQGLHRTLQATFDGLASLD
;
A
#
# COMPACT_ATOMS: atom_id res chain seq x y z
N MET A 1 -32.50 -13.84 8.83
CA MET A 1 -31.20 -13.22 9.07
C MET A 1 -30.68 -12.72 7.73
N GLN A 2 -29.98 -11.58 7.71
CA GLN A 2 -29.35 -11.04 6.51
C GLN A 2 -27.97 -11.68 6.37
N ASN A 3 -27.68 -12.25 5.21
CA ASN A 3 -26.35 -12.78 4.91
C ASN A 3 -25.33 -11.64 4.81
N CYS A 4 -24.20 -11.82 5.46
CA CYS A 4 -23.14 -10.82 5.49
C CYS A 4 -21.74 -11.45 5.33
N LEU A 5 -20.82 -10.65 4.88
CA LEU A 5 -19.41 -10.94 4.77
C LEU A 5 -18.65 -10.07 5.75
N LEU A 6 -17.71 -10.63 6.48
CA LEU A 6 -16.87 -9.91 7.44
C LEU A 6 -15.51 -9.65 6.81
N GLY A 7 -15.15 -8.38 6.66
CA GLY A 7 -13.80 -7.96 6.30
C GLY A 7 -13.06 -7.42 7.51
N ILE A 8 -11.82 -7.86 7.73
CA ILE A 8 -10.92 -7.43 8.80
C ILE A 8 -9.61 -6.95 8.17
N ASP A 9 -9.21 -5.72 8.48
CA ASP A 9 -7.98 -5.10 7.98
C ASP A 9 -7.08 -4.68 9.15
N ILE A 10 -5.91 -5.29 9.24
CA ILE A 10 -4.91 -5.06 10.28
C ILE A 10 -3.92 -4.01 9.75
N GLY A 11 -4.26 -2.72 9.88
CA GLY A 11 -3.40 -1.62 9.43
C GLY A 11 -2.23 -1.34 10.37
N THR A 12 -1.41 -0.35 10.03
CA THR A 12 -0.26 0.05 10.87
C THR A 12 -0.69 0.79 12.15
N SER A 13 -1.71 1.65 12.06
CA SER A 13 -2.14 2.49 13.19
C SER A 13 -3.33 1.91 13.97
N GLY A 14 -3.99 0.89 13.42
CA GLY A 14 -5.17 0.30 14.03
C GLY A 14 -5.82 -0.73 13.12
N LEU A 15 -6.76 -1.47 13.69
CA LEU A 15 -7.55 -2.49 13.01
C LEU A 15 -8.93 -1.93 12.64
N LYS A 16 -9.30 -2.10 11.39
CA LYS A 16 -10.62 -1.78 10.86
C LYS A 16 -11.36 -3.05 10.48
N SER A 17 -12.64 -3.09 10.77
CA SER A 17 -13.47 -4.19 10.29
C SER A 17 -14.86 -3.69 9.90
N LEU A 18 -15.51 -4.40 8.99
CA LEU A 18 -16.84 -4.06 8.51
C LEU A 18 -17.65 -5.30 8.08
N LEU A 19 -18.95 -5.14 8.07
CA LEU A 19 -19.90 -6.10 7.51
C LEU A 19 -20.45 -5.57 6.19
N VAL A 20 -20.47 -6.45 5.18
CA VAL A 20 -20.98 -6.16 3.83
C VAL A 20 -22.09 -7.16 3.52
N ASP A 21 -23.19 -6.73 2.92
CA ASP A 21 -24.25 -7.63 2.44
C ASP A 21 -23.93 -8.19 1.02
N GLU A 22 -24.80 -9.07 0.55
CA GLU A 22 -24.68 -9.70 -0.78
C GLU A 22 -24.82 -8.74 -1.95
N GLN A 23 -25.25 -7.49 -1.71
CA GLN A 23 -25.33 -6.40 -2.66
C GLN A 23 -24.13 -5.46 -2.59
N GLY A 24 -23.07 -5.83 -1.84
CA GLY A 24 -21.87 -5.02 -1.68
C GLY A 24 -22.03 -3.79 -0.79
N LYS A 25 -23.16 -3.66 -0.08
CA LYS A 25 -23.42 -2.52 0.79
C LYS A 25 -22.82 -2.71 2.18
N ILE A 26 -22.09 -1.73 2.65
CA ILE A 26 -21.57 -1.69 4.03
C ILE A 26 -22.73 -1.51 5.00
N ILE A 27 -22.90 -2.45 5.92
CA ILE A 27 -23.93 -2.44 6.97
C ILE A 27 -23.46 -1.65 8.18
N THR A 28 -22.24 -1.93 8.64
CA THR A 28 -21.61 -1.26 9.78
C THR A 28 -20.11 -1.45 9.72
N SER A 29 -19.37 -0.55 10.35
CA SER A 29 -17.91 -0.65 10.50
C SER A 29 -17.50 -0.24 11.91
N ALA A 30 -16.32 -0.73 12.35
CA ALA A 30 -15.72 -0.35 13.62
C ALA A 30 -14.18 -0.29 13.47
N TYR A 31 -13.53 0.44 14.36
CA TYR A 31 -12.09 0.69 14.33
C TYR A 31 -11.51 0.74 15.74
N ARG A 32 -10.27 0.23 15.90
CA ARG A 32 -9.49 0.34 17.14
C ARG A 32 -8.05 0.65 16.81
N GLU A 33 -7.50 1.64 17.50
CA GLU A 33 -6.08 1.97 17.45
C GLU A 33 -5.27 1.07 18.38
N TYR A 34 -3.99 0.90 18.04
CA TYR A 34 -2.99 0.26 18.89
C TYR A 34 -1.64 0.95 18.76
N GLY A 35 -0.74 0.65 19.69
CA GLY A 35 0.55 1.31 19.80
C GLY A 35 1.55 0.92 18.72
N LEU A 36 2.56 1.78 18.59
CA LEU A 36 3.77 1.54 17.81
C LEU A 36 4.96 1.84 18.71
N ALA A 37 5.85 0.87 18.92
CA ALA A 37 7.09 1.04 19.66
C ALA A 37 8.23 1.40 18.70
N SER A 38 9.08 2.33 19.13
CA SER A 38 10.32 2.69 18.44
C SER A 38 11.49 2.63 19.43
N PRO A 39 12.00 1.43 19.73
CA PRO A 39 13.04 1.26 20.76
C PRO A 39 14.37 1.93 20.40
N HIS A 40 14.65 2.10 19.10
CA HIS A 40 15.81 2.81 18.57
C HIS A 40 15.42 3.60 17.31
N PRO A 41 16.18 4.60 16.88
CA PRO A 41 15.94 5.29 15.61
C PRO A 41 15.90 4.29 14.43
N GLY A 42 14.85 4.35 13.62
CA GLY A 42 14.63 3.44 12.48
C GLY A 42 14.12 2.03 12.84
N TRP A 43 13.89 1.74 14.12
CA TRP A 43 13.31 0.49 14.58
C TRP A 43 11.84 0.68 14.91
N TYR A 44 10.98 -0.16 14.36
CA TYR A 44 9.53 -0.06 14.53
C TYR A 44 8.93 -1.43 14.79
N GLU A 45 8.35 -1.59 15.97
CA GLU A 45 7.81 -2.86 16.46
C GLU A 45 6.39 -2.72 16.99
N GLN A 46 5.62 -3.81 16.85
CA GLN A 46 4.29 -3.95 17.43
C GLN A 46 4.14 -5.31 18.11
N ASP A 47 3.33 -5.37 19.16
CA ASP A 47 2.96 -6.64 19.79
C ASP A 47 1.78 -7.26 19.00
N PRO A 48 1.92 -8.47 18.44
CA PRO A 48 0.82 -9.15 17.77
C PRO A 48 -0.42 -9.39 18.64
N GLU A 49 -0.27 -9.43 19.96
CA GLU A 49 -1.40 -9.58 20.87
C GLU A 49 -2.30 -8.33 20.88
N ASP A 50 -1.74 -7.13 20.70
CA ASP A 50 -2.53 -5.89 20.58
C ASP A 50 -3.46 -5.95 19.35
N TRP A 51 -2.98 -6.53 18.24
CA TRP A 51 -3.82 -6.74 17.05
C TRP A 51 -4.95 -7.73 17.31
N TRP A 52 -4.66 -8.82 18.03
CA TRP A 52 -5.67 -9.80 18.38
C TRP A 52 -6.73 -9.20 19.30
N GLN A 53 -6.31 -8.46 20.32
CA GLN A 53 -7.24 -7.79 21.22
C GLN A 53 -8.14 -6.79 20.48
N ALA A 54 -7.55 -5.97 19.59
CA ALA A 54 -8.31 -5.05 18.74
C ALA A 54 -9.30 -5.79 17.83
N ALA A 55 -8.90 -6.94 17.25
CA ALA A 55 -9.78 -7.77 16.41
C ALA A 55 -10.98 -8.30 17.21
N VAL A 56 -10.76 -8.78 18.43
CA VAL A 56 -11.83 -9.25 19.32
C VAL A 56 -12.82 -8.12 19.62
N GLU A 57 -12.31 -6.96 20.05
CA GLU A 57 -13.15 -5.81 20.41
C GLU A 57 -13.96 -5.29 19.22
N VAL A 58 -13.32 -5.13 18.07
CA VAL A 58 -13.98 -4.61 16.85
C VAL A 58 -15.05 -5.57 16.35
N VAL A 59 -14.78 -6.87 16.31
CA VAL A 59 -15.76 -7.86 15.84
C VAL A 59 -16.93 -7.96 16.83
N GLN A 60 -16.69 -7.96 18.13
CA GLN A 60 -17.77 -7.93 19.13
C GLN A 60 -18.63 -6.68 18.98
N GLU A 61 -18.04 -5.52 18.75
CA GLU A 61 -18.76 -4.27 18.52
C GLU A 61 -19.62 -4.33 17.25
N LEU A 62 -19.10 -4.89 16.15
CA LEU A 62 -19.85 -5.07 14.90
C LEU A 62 -21.07 -5.99 15.11
N LEU A 63 -20.88 -7.12 15.78
CA LEU A 63 -21.95 -8.05 16.08
C LEU A 63 -23.01 -7.44 16.97
N PHE A 64 -22.60 -6.68 17.98
CA PHE A 64 -23.53 -5.96 18.86
C PHE A 64 -24.36 -4.92 18.09
N ARG A 65 -23.72 -4.13 17.20
CA ARG A 65 -24.41 -3.12 16.38
C ARG A 65 -25.36 -3.74 15.35
N ALA A 66 -24.97 -4.87 14.76
CA ALA A 66 -25.78 -5.59 13.78
C ALA A 66 -26.95 -6.37 14.44
N GLY A 67 -26.78 -6.77 15.69
CA GLY A 67 -27.76 -7.57 16.45
C GLY A 67 -27.96 -8.97 15.87
N ASP A 68 -28.99 -9.68 16.34
CA ASP A 68 -29.30 -11.08 15.92
C ASP A 68 -29.84 -11.19 14.47
N LYS A 69 -29.67 -10.16 13.65
CA LYS A 69 -30.26 -10.08 12.31
C LYS A 69 -29.29 -10.51 11.20
N VAL A 70 -28.02 -10.75 11.51
CA VAL A 70 -26.99 -11.08 10.53
C VAL A 70 -26.51 -12.54 10.66
N ASP A 71 -26.19 -13.15 9.52
CA ASP A 71 -25.46 -14.43 9.43
C ASP A 71 -24.17 -14.18 8.65
N ILE A 72 -23.02 -14.41 9.28
CA ILE A 72 -21.72 -14.20 8.65
C ILE A 72 -21.36 -15.45 7.87
N LEU A 73 -21.38 -15.34 6.54
CA LEU A 73 -21.11 -16.44 5.62
C LEU A 73 -19.62 -16.79 5.56
N ALA A 74 -18.75 -15.76 5.59
CA ALA A 74 -17.30 -15.91 5.50
C ALA A 74 -16.56 -14.71 6.08
N VAL A 75 -15.28 -14.92 6.39
CA VAL A 75 -14.33 -13.91 6.88
C VAL A 75 -13.21 -13.73 5.85
N GLY A 76 -12.98 -12.50 5.43
CA GLY A 76 -11.82 -12.09 4.66
C GLY A 76 -10.86 -11.27 5.51
N LEU A 77 -9.56 -11.42 5.22
CA LEU A 77 -8.49 -10.77 5.96
C LEU A 77 -7.68 -9.86 5.03
N SER A 78 -7.33 -8.71 5.54
CA SER A 78 -6.34 -7.77 4.98
C SER A 78 -5.40 -7.34 6.09
N GLY A 79 -4.19 -6.93 5.78
CA GLY A 79 -3.32 -6.32 6.78
C GLY A 79 -2.00 -5.84 6.24
N GLN A 80 -1.33 -5.00 7.07
CA GLN A 80 -0.02 -4.45 6.74
C GLN A 80 0.94 -5.56 6.34
N MET A 81 1.53 -5.40 5.17
CA MET A 81 2.44 -6.36 4.57
C MET A 81 3.81 -6.34 5.27
N HIS A 82 4.62 -7.34 4.96
CA HIS A 82 6.06 -7.34 5.25
C HIS A 82 6.46 -7.48 6.74
N GLY A 83 5.52 -7.53 7.65
CA GLY A 83 5.81 -7.75 9.08
C GLY A 83 6.40 -9.14 9.32
N MET A 84 7.22 -9.30 10.36
CA MET A 84 7.80 -10.58 10.76
C MET A 84 7.28 -10.99 12.13
N VAL A 85 6.34 -11.94 12.17
CA VAL A 85 5.87 -12.59 13.41
C VAL A 85 6.44 -13.99 13.48
N GLY A 86 7.36 -14.22 14.40
CA GLY A 86 7.94 -15.56 14.66
C GLY A 86 7.15 -16.31 15.73
N LEU A 87 6.72 -17.54 15.44
CA LEU A 87 6.04 -18.42 16.40
C LEU A 87 6.95 -19.57 16.81
N ASP A 88 6.87 -19.97 18.10
CA ASP A 88 7.49 -21.18 18.61
C ASP A 88 6.61 -22.42 18.39
N VAL A 89 7.10 -23.59 18.77
CA VAL A 89 6.40 -24.89 18.65
C VAL A 89 5.03 -24.95 19.36
N ASN A 90 4.78 -24.05 20.31
CA ASN A 90 3.51 -23.92 21.00
C ASN A 90 2.59 -22.85 20.41
N GLY A 91 2.97 -22.23 19.27
CA GLY A 91 2.25 -21.14 18.65
C GLY A 91 2.38 -19.79 19.39
N LYS A 92 3.38 -19.65 20.27
CA LYS A 92 3.62 -18.40 20.99
C LYS A 92 4.55 -17.49 20.20
N VAL A 93 4.23 -16.21 20.17
CA VAL A 93 5.09 -15.15 19.61
C VAL A 93 6.40 -15.11 20.42
N VAL A 94 7.54 -15.17 19.72
CA VAL A 94 8.87 -15.21 20.37
C VAL A 94 9.48 -13.83 20.60
N ARG A 95 9.00 -12.82 19.88
CA ARG A 95 9.41 -11.42 19.98
C ARG A 95 8.35 -10.50 19.37
N PRO A 96 8.34 -9.17 19.67
CA PRO A 96 7.52 -8.20 18.94
C PRO A 96 7.77 -8.25 17.43
N CYS A 97 6.74 -7.99 16.65
CA CYS A 97 6.82 -7.96 15.19
C CYS A 97 7.59 -6.73 14.71
N MET A 98 8.64 -6.92 13.93
CA MET A 98 9.23 -5.85 13.11
C MET A 98 8.30 -5.56 11.95
N ILE A 99 7.70 -4.36 11.89
CA ILE A 99 6.75 -3.97 10.85
C ILE A 99 7.46 -3.48 9.58
N TRP A 100 6.69 -3.16 8.53
CA TRP A 100 7.22 -2.72 7.23
C TRP A 100 8.10 -1.47 7.26
N ALA A 101 7.90 -0.58 8.25
CA ALA A 101 8.66 0.67 8.41
C ALA A 101 10.03 0.46 9.08
N ASP A 102 10.31 -0.74 9.62
CA ASP A 102 11.58 -1.05 10.28
C ASP A 102 12.73 -1.12 9.29
N LEU A 103 13.83 -0.42 9.59
CA LEU A 103 14.97 -0.25 8.70
C LEU A 103 16.24 -0.95 9.17
N ARG A 104 16.21 -1.70 10.29
CA ARG A 104 17.41 -2.25 10.93
C ARG A 104 18.17 -3.29 10.10
N ASN A 105 17.50 -3.92 9.14
CA ASN A 105 18.00 -5.06 8.34
C ASN A 105 18.64 -4.64 7.01
N GLY A 106 19.18 -3.42 6.90
CA GLY A 106 19.81 -2.95 5.67
C GLY A 106 21.00 -3.81 5.23
N ALA A 107 21.87 -4.22 6.18
CA ALA A 107 23.01 -5.09 5.90
C ALA A 107 22.57 -6.48 5.40
N GLU A 108 21.48 -7.02 5.93
CA GLU A 108 20.92 -8.30 5.50
C GLU A 108 20.30 -8.21 4.10
N CYS A 109 19.75 -7.06 3.72
CA CYS A 109 19.32 -6.85 2.33
C CYS A 109 20.50 -6.89 1.35
N GLU A 110 21.63 -6.25 1.68
CA GLU A 110 22.84 -6.34 0.87
C GLU A 110 23.41 -7.76 0.84
N GLN A 111 23.38 -8.46 1.97
CA GLN A 111 23.78 -9.88 2.04
C GLN A 111 22.98 -10.75 1.06
N VAL A 112 21.68 -10.49 0.86
CA VAL A 112 20.86 -11.22 -0.14
C VAL A 112 21.43 -11.04 -1.53
N TYR A 113 21.73 -9.79 -1.95
CA TYR A 113 22.31 -9.53 -3.26
C TYR A 113 23.66 -10.25 -3.45
N GLU A 114 24.53 -10.21 -2.45
CA GLU A 114 25.82 -10.89 -2.49
C GLU A 114 25.67 -12.41 -2.65
N GLN A 115 24.76 -13.02 -1.88
CA GLN A 115 24.57 -14.48 -1.88
C GLN A 115 23.94 -15.02 -3.16
N VAL A 116 23.11 -14.23 -3.85
CA VAL A 116 22.48 -14.66 -5.10
C VAL A 116 23.27 -14.24 -6.35
N GLY A 117 24.30 -13.38 -6.24
CA GLY A 117 25.08 -12.91 -7.37
C GLY A 117 24.57 -11.60 -8.00
N GLY A 118 23.83 -10.79 -7.23
CA GLY A 118 23.41 -9.44 -7.62
C GLY A 118 21.93 -9.29 -7.94
N LEU A 119 21.55 -8.06 -8.31
CA LEU A 119 20.15 -7.69 -8.55
C LEU A 119 19.51 -8.50 -9.68
N GLU A 120 20.21 -8.70 -10.79
CA GLU A 120 19.66 -9.41 -11.95
C GLU A 120 19.27 -10.85 -11.61
N GLU A 121 20.10 -11.54 -10.83
CA GLU A 121 19.80 -12.91 -10.38
C GLU A 121 18.63 -12.92 -9.38
N LEU A 122 18.57 -11.95 -8.47
CA LEU A 122 17.44 -11.83 -7.54
C LEU A 122 16.11 -11.61 -8.29
N LEU A 123 16.11 -10.75 -9.31
CA LEU A 123 14.91 -10.50 -10.13
C LEU A 123 14.44 -11.76 -10.87
N LYS A 124 15.34 -12.64 -11.31
CA LYS A 124 14.99 -13.95 -11.88
C LYS A 124 14.29 -14.86 -10.86
N LEU A 125 14.66 -14.75 -9.58
CA LEU A 125 14.15 -15.59 -8.50
C LEU A 125 12.82 -15.09 -7.90
N THR A 126 12.58 -13.77 -7.88
CA THR A 126 11.44 -13.17 -7.16
C THR A 126 10.67 -12.12 -7.95
N ASN A 127 11.23 -11.57 -9.03
CA ASN A 127 10.74 -10.40 -9.77
C ASN A 127 10.72 -9.09 -8.94
N ASN A 128 11.37 -9.07 -7.79
CA ASN A 128 11.43 -7.91 -6.88
C ASN A 128 12.86 -7.68 -6.37
N ARG A 129 13.15 -6.44 -5.96
CA ARG A 129 14.30 -6.13 -5.12
C ARG A 129 14.08 -6.66 -3.70
N MET A 130 15.15 -6.93 -2.96
CA MET A 130 15.07 -7.06 -1.50
C MET A 130 15.10 -5.65 -0.90
N LEU A 131 14.08 -5.33 -0.13
CA LEU A 131 13.94 -4.02 0.54
C LEU A 131 13.92 -4.21 2.05
N THR A 132 14.41 -3.22 2.81
CA THR A 132 14.40 -3.24 4.28
C THR A 132 13.00 -3.44 4.85
N GLY A 133 11.97 -2.94 4.16
CA GLY A 133 10.58 -3.20 4.55
C GLY A 133 10.20 -4.68 4.53
N TYR A 134 10.79 -5.50 3.67
CA TYR A 134 10.36 -6.88 3.42
C TYR A 134 10.76 -7.85 4.52
N THR A 135 9.99 -8.92 4.68
CA THR A 135 10.14 -9.94 5.75
C THR A 135 11.47 -10.69 5.66
N GLY A 136 11.95 -10.99 4.44
CA GLY A 136 13.16 -11.80 4.23
C GLY A 136 14.38 -11.25 4.93
N GLY A 137 14.67 -9.96 4.76
CA GLY A 137 15.80 -9.30 5.45
C GLY A 137 15.64 -9.31 6.98
N LYS A 138 14.40 -9.20 7.50
CA LYS A 138 14.13 -9.26 8.95
C LYS A 138 14.38 -10.64 9.54
N VAL A 139 14.02 -11.71 8.81
CA VAL A 139 14.33 -13.10 9.23
C VAL A 139 15.83 -13.31 9.32
N LEU A 140 16.59 -12.82 8.33
CA LEU A 140 18.06 -12.88 8.35
C LEU A 140 18.63 -12.07 9.51
N TRP A 141 18.09 -10.89 9.78
CA TRP A 141 18.52 -10.05 10.88
C TRP A 141 18.33 -10.77 12.23
N VAL A 142 17.16 -11.38 12.48
CA VAL A 142 16.93 -12.15 13.73
C VAL A 142 17.89 -13.33 13.82
N ARG A 143 18.17 -14.02 12.71
CA ARG A 143 19.17 -15.09 12.69
C ARG A 143 20.56 -14.60 13.09
N ASN A 144 20.98 -13.45 12.56
CA ASN A 144 22.32 -12.92 12.74
C ASN A 144 22.52 -12.26 14.11
N HIS A 145 21.51 -11.56 14.62
CA HIS A 145 21.61 -10.71 15.82
C HIS A 145 20.93 -11.27 17.06
N GLU A 146 19.90 -12.13 16.88
CA GLU A 146 19.15 -12.77 17.96
C GLU A 146 19.11 -14.32 17.77
N PRO A 147 20.25 -15.02 17.68
CA PRO A 147 20.28 -16.45 17.32
C PRO A 147 19.52 -17.35 18.29
N GLN A 148 19.43 -16.98 19.57
CA GLN A 148 18.62 -17.71 20.55
C GLN A 148 17.12 -17.55 20.31
N VAL A 149 16.67 -16.39 19.82
CA VAL A 149 15.28 -16.15 19.41
C VAL A 149 15.01 -16.91 18.12
N TYR A 150 15.90 -16.80 17.12
CA TYR A 150 15.79 -17.52 15.85
C TYR A 150 15.67 -19.02 16.05
N GLY A 151 16.48 -19.62 16.90
CA GLY A 151 16.45 -21.06 17.21
C GLY A 151 15.14 -21.56 17.83
N ARG A 152 14.24 -20.67 18.27
CA ARG A 152 12.91 -21.00 18.77
C ARG A 152 11.82 -20.87 17.72
N ILE A 153 12.09 -20.17 16.61
CA ILE A 153 11.09 -19.92 15.55
C ILE A 153 10.91 -21.20 14.73
N VAL A 154 9.68 -21.68 14.67
CA VAL A 154 9.29 -22.81 13.81
C VAL A 154 8.44 -22.35 12.61
N THR A 155 7.86 -21.16 12.68
CA THR A 155 7.06 -20.58 11.61
C THR A 155 7.15 -19.05 11.65
N VAL A 156 7.24 -18.44 10.45
CA VAL A 156 7.17 -16.99 10.24
C VAL A 156 5.85 -16.65 9.56
N LEU A 157 5.12 -15.71 10.14
CA LEU A 157 3.84 -15.21 9.65
C LEU A 157 3.91 -13.71 9.36
N ASN A 158 3.05 -13.21 8.49
CA ASN A 158 2.76 -11.79 8.36
C ASN A 158 1.68 -11.35 9.36
N PRO A 159 1.45 -10.05 9.60
CA PRO A 159 0.49 -9.58 10.62
C PRO A 159 -0.92 -10.14 10.48
N LYS A 160 -1.51 -10.14 9.26
CA LYS A 160 -2.84 -10.71 9.06
C LYS A 160 -2.87 -12.23 9.26
N ASP A 161 -1.76 -12.92 8.96
CA ASP A 161 -1.67 -14.37 9.09
C ASP A 161 -1.59 -14.79 10.56
N TYR A 162 -1.05 -13.93 11.43
CA TYR A 162 -1.16 -14.12 12.86
C TYR A 162 -2.62 -14.05 13.32
N ILE A 163 -3.41 -13.10 12.82
CA ILE A 163 -4.84 -13.04 13.12
C ILE A 163 -5.57 -14.28 12.57
N ARG A 164 -5.24 -14.74 11.36
CA ARG A 164 -5.73 -16.02 10.83
C ARG A 164 -5.43 -17.19 11.77
N PHE A 165 -4.18 -17.31 12.21
CA PHE A 165 -3.78 -18.35 13.15
C PHE A 165 -4.62 -18.31 14.44
N ARG A 166 -4.82 -17.11 15.01
CA ARG A 166 -5.66 -16.93 16.20
C ARG A 166 -7.15 -17.28 15.95
N LEU A 167 -7.65 -17.02 14.75
CA LEU A 167 -9.04 -17.35 14.37
C LEU A 167 -9.23 -18.85 14.14
N THR A 168 -8.27 -19.52 13.53
CA THR A 168 -8.46 -20.85 12.94
C THR A 168 -7.60 -21.95 13.59
N GLY A 169 -6.49 -21.58 14.22
CA GLY A 169 -5.43 -22.52 14.65
C GLY A 169 -4.51 -22.98 13.50
N VAL A 170 -4.67 -22.45 12.28
CA VAL A 170 -3.90 -22.84 11.09
C VAL A 170 -2.85 -21.80 10.76
N CYS A 171 -1.57 -22.21 10.70
CA CYS A 171 -0.49 -21.41 10.14
C CYS A 171 -0.57 -21.45 8.61
N ALA A 172 -0.97 -20.35 8.00
CA ALA A 172 -1.09 -20.18 6.56
C ALA A 172 -0.82 -18.74 6.17
N THR A 173 -0.50 -18.49 4.91
CA THR A 173 -0.43 -17.15 4.29
C THR A 173 -1.19 -17.16 2.98
N ASP A 174 -1.25 -16.03 2.29
CA ASP A 174 -1.75 -15.97 0.91
C ASP A 174 -0.65 -15.49 -0.05
N VAL A 175 -0.90 -15.71 -1.35
CA VAL A 175 0.09 -15.41 -2.40
C VAL A 175 0.47 -13.92 -2.47
N SER A 176 -0.44 -12.99 -2.13
CA SER A 176 -0.15 -11.56 -2.21
C SER A 176 0.78 -11.12 -1.08
N ASP A 177 0.53 -11.56 0.15
CA ASP A 177 1.36 -11.24 1.31
C ASP A 177 2.70 -12.00 1.26
N ALA A 178 2.69 -13.27 0.82
CA ALA A 178 3.91 -14.03 0.56
C ALA A 178 4.82 -13.31 -0.45
N SER A 179 4.25 -12.71 -1.50
CA SER A 179 5.00 -11.88 -2.47
C SER A 179 5.75 -10.73 -1.80
N GLY A 180 5.14 -10.10 -0.79
CA GLY A 180 5.72 -9.02 -0.01
C GLY A 180 6.84 -9.42 0.94
N THR A 181 7.15 -10.72 1.07
CA THR A 181 8.28 -11.17 1.89
C THR A 181 9.64 -10.96 1.21
N GLY A 182 9.67 -10.81 -0.12
CA GLY A 182 10.89 -10.83 -0.93
C GLY A 182 11.51 -12.21 -1.11
N LEU A 183 10.85 -13.28 -0.64
CA LEU A 183 11.29 -14.67 -0.71
C LEU A 183 10.42 -15.55 -1.63
N PHE A 184 9.45 -14.95 -2.30
CA PHE A 184 8.42 -15.61 -3.09
C PHE A 184 8.69 -15.41 -4.60
N ASP A 185 8.61 -16.46 -5.40
CA ASP A 185 8.61 -16.39 -6.87
C ASP A 185 7.21 -15.96 -7.32
N VAL A 186 7.03 -14.66 -7.54
CA VAL A 186 5.71 -14.10 -7.88
C VAL A 186 5.21 -14.57 -9.25
N ARG A 187 6.11 -14.97 -10.16
CA ARG A 187 5.73 -15.52 -11.47
C ARG A 187 5.10 -16.90 -11.34
N LYS A 188 5.64 -17.73 -10.43
CA LYS A 188 5.16 -19.11 -10.18
C LYS A 188 4.17 -19.21 -9.04
N ARG A 189 3.90 -18.10 -8.33
CA ARG A 189 3.00 -18.05 -7.17
C ARG A 189 3.39 -19.08 -6.10
N THR A 190 4.70 -19.18 -5.78
CA THR A 190 5.22 -20.14 -4.81
C THR A 190 6.50 -19.63 -4.15
N TRP A 191 6.86 -20.18 -3.00
CA TRP A 191 8.14 -19.87 -2.35
C TRP A 191 9.30 -20.15 -3.29
N SER A 192 10.26 -19.22 -3.38
CA SER A 192 11.46 -19.37 -4.22
C SER A 192 12.46 -20.31 -3.55
N LYS A 193 12.32 -21.62 -3.81
CA LYS A 193 13.19 -22.65 -3.22
C LYS A 193 14.68 -22.38 -3.49
N ALA A 194 15.00 -21.85 -4.67
CA ALA A 194 16.37 -21.50 -5.02
C ALA A 194 16.90 -20.37 -4.12
N LEU A 195 16.08 -19.34 -3.87
CA LEU A 195 16.46 -18.24 -2.99
C LEU A 195 16.55 -18.71 -1.54
N LEU A 196 15.57 -19.45 -1.04
CA LEU A 196 15.60 -19.99 0.33
C LEU A 196 16.84 -20.84 0.57
N LYS A 197 17.22 -21.68 -0.41
CA LYS A 197 18.45 -22.47 -0.35
C LYS A 197 19.71 -21.60 -0.37
N ALA A 198 19.76 -20.56 -1.22
CA ALA A 198 20.90 -19.65 -1.29
C ALA A 198 21.10 -18.89 0.03
N LEU A 199 20.01 -18.57 0.75
CA LEU A 199 20.02 -17.87 2.03
C LEU A 199 20.15 -18.80 3.25
N ASP A 200 20.24 -20.12 3.04
CA ASP A 200 20.23 -21.14 4.11
C ASP A 200 19.01 -20.97 5.05
N LEU A 201 17.83 -20.78 4.46
CA LEU A 201 16.55 -20.71 5.15
C LEU A 201 15.75 -22.00 4.94
N PRO A 202 15.27 -22.67 6.00
CA PRO A 202 14.44 -23.85 5.87
C PRO A 202 13.11 -23.55 5.14
N GLU A 203 12.74 -24.35 4.13
CA GLU A 203 11.46 -24.21 3.45
C GLU A 203 10.27 -24.29 4.42
N GLY A 204 10.34 -25.16 5.44
CA GLY A 204 9.29 -25.35 6.45
C GLY A 204 9.11 -24.16 7.41
N LEU A 205 9.97 -23.14 7.35
CA LEU A 205 9.82 -21.90 8.13
C LEU A 205 8.65 -21.04 7.63
N PHE A 206 8.31 -21.19 6.35
CA PHE A 206 7.25 -20.41 5.70
C PHE A 206 6.03 -21.29 5.43
N PRO A 207 4.82 -20.84 5.84
CA PRO A 207 3.61 -21.65 5.71
C PRO A 207 3.17 -21.78 4.25
N HIS A 208 2.19 -22.66 4.01
CA HIS A 208 1.54 -22.77 2.70
C HIS A 208 0.86 -21.45 2.32
N ALA A 209 1.09 -21.00 1.09
CA ALA A 209 0.46 -19.81 0.51
C ALA A 209 -0.78 -20.23 -0.29
N PHE A 210 -1.96 -19.81 0.16
CA PHE A 210 -3.23 -20.02 -0.50
C PHE A 210 -3.49 -18.91 -1.53
N GLU A 211 -4.34 -19.20 -2.52
CA GLU A 211 -4.95 -18.10 -3.27
C GLU A 211 -5.89 -17.31 -2.35
N SER A 212 -6.02 -16.01 -2.63
CA SER A 212 -6.73 -15.11 -1.71
C SER A 212 -8.18 -15.51 -1.42
N CYS A 213 -8.89 -16.04 -2.43
CA CYS A 213 -10.28 -16.49 -2.30
C CYS A 213 -10.41 -17.97 -1.84
N GLU A 214 -9.33 -18.70 -1.64
CA GLU A 214 -9.39 -20.06 -1.12
C GLU A 214 -9.66 -20.08 0.39
N ILE A 215 -10.36 -21.11 0.85
CA ILE A 215 -10.59 -21.34 2.28
C ILE A 215 -9.29 -21.83 2.91
N SER A 216 -8.69 -21.00 3.76
CA SER A 216 -7.43 -21.28 4.45
C SER A 216 -7.62 -21.85 5.86
N GLY A 217 -8.84 -21.90 6.34
CA GLY A 217 -9.24 -22.44 7.63
C GLY A 217 -10.69 -22.07 7.97
N THR A 218 -11.12 -22.43 9.17
CA THR A 218 -12.46 -22.10 9.68
C THR A 218 -12.36 -21.57 11.11
N ILE A 219 -13.31 -20.73 11.52
CA ILE A 219 -13.37 -20.21 12.88
C ILE A 219 -13.37 -21.36 13.88
N SER A 220 -12.37 -21.39 14.75
CA SER A 220 -12.21 -22.38 15.80
C SER A 220 -13.25 -22.24 16.92
N ALA A 221 -13.44 -23.28 17.71
CA ALA A 221 -14.32 -23.21 18.89
C ALA A 221 -13.81 -22.18 19.94
N GLU A 222 -12.51 -21.94 20.02
CA GLU A 222 -11.91 -20.93 20.90
C GLU A 222 -12.21 -19.52 20.41
N ALA A 223 -11.92 -19.21 19.14
CA ALA A 223 -12.22 -17.92 18.54
C ALA A 223 -13.72 -17.61 18.56
N SER A 224 -14.57 -18.64 18.33
CA SER A 224 -16.02 -18.53 18.44
C SER A 224 -16.45 -18.04 19.83
N ARG A 225 -15.93 -18.65 20.88
CA ARG A 225 -16.25 -18.24 22.26
C ARG A 225 -15.74 -16.82 22.58
N THR A 226 -14.58 -16.45 22.04
CA THR A 226 -13.96 -15.16 22.32
C THR A 226 -14.59 -14.01 21.56
N MET A 227 -14.93 -14.21 20.30
CA MET A 227 -15.40 -13.13 19.41
C MET A 227 -16.91 -13.12 19.17
N GLY A 228 -17.59 -14.24 19.42
CA GLY A 228 -19.02 -14.41 19.13
C GLY A 228 -19.33 -14.84 17.68
N LEU A 229 -18.31 -15.11 16.88
CA LEU A 229 -18.48 -15.67 15.53
C LEU A 229 -18.91 -17.14 15.58
N ARG A 230 -19.67 -17.62 14.61
CA ARG A 230 -20.06 -19.01 14.53
C ARG A 230 -18.85 -19.90 14.25
N ALA A 231 -18.63 -20.94 15.08
CA ALA A 231 -17.61 -21.94 14.81
C ALA A 231 -17.85 -22.63 13.46
N GLY A 232 -16.79 -22.88 12.70
CA GLY A 232 -16.86 -23.47 11.37
C GLY A 232 -17.10 -22.44 10.23
N THR A 233 -17.32 -21.15 10.52
CA THR A 233 -17.38 -20.12 9.48
C THR A 233 -16.05 -20.08 8.72
N PRO A 234 -16.05 -20.14 7.37
CA PRO A 234 -14.85 -20.17 6.57
C PRO A 234 -14.07 -18.85 6.67
N VAL A 235 -12.74 -18.97 6.70
CA VAL A 235 -11.76 -17.85 6.65
C VAL A 235 -10.95 -18.01 5.37
N MET A 236 -10.98 -16.98 4.52
CA MET A 236 -10.30 -17.00 3.23
C MET A 236 -8.80 -16.72 3.36
N GLY A 237 -8.06 -16.96 2.28
CA GLY A 237 -6.65 -16.58 2.14
C GLY A 237 -6.39 -15.12 2.43
N GLY A 238 -7.31 -14.24 2.04
CA GLY A 238 -7.16 -12.80 2.26
C GLY A 238 -6.07 -12.20 1.41
N GLY A 239 -5.52 -11.06 1.81
CA GLY A 239 -4.45 -10.40 1.06
C GLY A 239 -3.70 -9.35 1.85
N GLY A 240 -2.50 -8.99 1.39
CA GLY A 240 -1.78 -7.83 1.88
C GLY A 240 -2.56 -6.53 1.63
N ASP A 241 -2.45 -5.57 2.55
CA ASP A 241 -3.25 -4.33 2.54
C ASP A 241 -3.16 -3.56 1.22
N ALA A 242 -1.96 -3.44 0.62
CA ALA A 242 -1.77 -2.74 -0.64
C ALA A 242 -2.59 -3.35 -1.79
N VAL A 243 -2.68 -4.70 -1.84
CA VAL A 243 -3.44 -5.41 -2.86
C VAL A 243 -4.94 -5.39 -2.55
N THR A 244 -5.29 -5.61 -1.29
CA THR A 244 -6.69 -5.70 -0.86
C THR A 244 -7.37 -4.33 -0.94
N GLN A 245 -6.68 -3.24 -0.59
CA GLN A 245 -7.18 -1.87 -0.72
C GLN A 245 -7.51 -1.54 -2.18
N THR A 246 -6.64 -1.92 -3.12
CA THR A 246 -6.89 -1.69 -4.54
C THR A 246 -8.03 -2.54 -5.07
N THR A 247 -8.16 -3.80 -4.62
CA THR A 247 -9.34 -4.63 -4.87
C THR A 247 -10.62 -3.94 -4.38
N GLY A 248 -10.60 -3.38 -3.16
CA GLY A 248 -11.72 -2.63 -2.58
C GLY A 248 -12.06 -1.31 -3.30
N THR A 249 -11.18 -0.82 -4.16
CA THR A 249 -11.45 0.31 -5.05
C THR A 249 -11.71 -0.11 -6.51
N GLY A 250 -11.80 -1.42 -6.76
CA GLY A 250 -12.16 -2.00 -8.05
C GLY A 250 -11.02 -2.11 -9.06
N LEU A 251 -9.77 -2.13 -8.63
CA LEU A 251 -8.63 -2.45 -9.49
C LEU A 251 -8.55 -3.96 -9.71
N VAL A 252 -9.42 -4.49 -10.53
CA VAL A 252 -9.56 -5.94 -10.74
C VAL A 252 -9.16 -6.39 -12.14
N LYS A 253 -8.78 -5.47 -13.01
CA LYS A 253 -8.30 -5.75 -14.37
C LYS A 253 -7.23 -4.76 -14.80
N GLU A 254 -6.41 -5.19 -15.78
CA GLU A 254 -5.40 -4.35 -16.41
C GLU A 254 -6.04 -3.14 -17.10
N GLY A 255 -5.33 -2.01 -17.17
CA GLY A 255 -5.82 -0.74 -17.72
C GLY A 255 -6.47 0.19 -16.67
N ILE A 256 -6.94 -0.35 -15.52
CA ILE A 256 -7.37 0.49 -14.41
C ILE A 256 -6.18 0.79 -13.52
N PHE A 257 -5.84 2.07 -13.37
CA PHE A 257 -4.77 2.51 -12.48
C PHE A 257 -5.35 3.22 -11.24
N ALA A 258 -4.68 3.07 -10.11
CA ALA A 258 -4.96 3.87 -8.94
C ALA A 258 -3.81 4.82 -8.65
N THR A 259 -4.15 6.05 -8.25
CA THR A 259 -3.23 6.98 -7.59
C THR A 259 -3.68 7.16 -6.15
N THR A 260 -2.77 6.93 -5.20
CA THR A 260 -3.05 7.20 -3.78
C THR A 260 -2.12 8.32 -3.32
N ILE A 261 -2.69 9.44 -2.87
CA ILE A 261 -1.93 10.61 -2.40
C ILE A 261 -2.09 10.73 -0.89
N GLY A 262 -1.19 10.05 -0.18
CA GLY A 262 -1.00 10.15 1.26
C GLY A 262 0.24 11.00 1.59
N THR A 263 0.97 10.68 2.65
CA THR A 263 2.30 11.29 2.94
C THR A 263 3.25 11.02 1.77
N GLY A 264 3.37 9.76 1.34
CA GLY A 264 3.92 9.39 0.03
C GLY A 264 2.83 9.31 -1.04
N GLY A 265 3.23 9.03 -2.27
CA GLY A 265 2.35 8.79 -3.41
C GLY A 265 2.55 7.39 -3.96
N ILE A 266 1.47 6.75 -4.37
CA ILE A 266 1.49 5.40 -4.95
C ILE A 266 0.76 5.45 -6.29
N VAL A 267 1.32 4.77 -7.29
CA VAL A 267 0.61 4.41 -8.52
C VAL A 267 0.58 2.90 -8.59
N SER A 268 -0.60 2.32 -8.75
CA SER A 268 -0.78 0.87 -8.80
C SER A 268 -1.76 0.44 -9.89
N THR A 269 -1.62 -0.80 -10.34
CA THR A 269 -2.53 -1.43 -11.29
C THR A 269 -2.56 -2.94 -11.12
N ALA A 270 -3.64 -3.58 -11.55
CA ALA A 270 -3.68 -5.01 -11.77
C ALA A 270 -2.99 -5.34 -13.11
N LEU A 271 -2.34 -6.49 -13.19
CA LEU A 271 -1.65 -6.99 -14.37
C LEU A 271 -2.20 -8.38 -14.74
N ASP A 272 -2.39 -8.62 -16.03
CA ASP A 272 -2.91 -9.90 -16.54
C ASP A 272 -1.83 -10.97 -16.69
N GLN A 273 -0.54 -10.60 -16.55
CA GLN A 273 0.58 -11.51 -16.58
C GLN A 273 1.73 -10.99 -15.71
N PRO A 274 2.68 -11.86 -15.30
CA PRO A 274 3.82 -11.45 -14.49
C PRO A 274 4.91 -10.81 -15.33
N TYR A 275 4.63 -9.59 -15.84
CA TYR A 275 5.62 -8.83 -16.60
C TYR A 275 6.96 -8.73 -15.86
N ASP A 276 8.04 -8.68 -16.63
CA ASP A 276 9.36 -8.42 -16.07
C ASP A 276 9.40 -7.02 -15.46
N ASN A 277 9.82 -6.97 -14.20
CA ASN A 277 9.93 -5.72 -13.46
C ASN A 277 11.16 -4.93 -13.93
N PRO A 278 11.01 -3.77 -14.58
CA PRO A 278 12.15 -3.01 -15.11
C PRO A 278 13.17 -2.67 -14.02
N GLU A 279 14.34 -3.30 -14.04
CA GLU A 279 15.40 -3.13 -13.02
C GLU A 279 14.92 -3.23 -11.56
N GLY A 280 13.78 -3.89 -11.32
CA GLY A 280 13.18 -3.98 -10.00
C GLY A 280 12.66 -2.65 -9.44
N ARG A 281 12.33 -1.68 -10.30
CA ARG A 281 11.90 -0.33 -9.89
C ARG A 281 10.48 -0.30 -9.33
N LEU A 282 9.63 -1.23 -9.76
CA LEU A 282 8.28 -1.44 -9.23
C LEU A 282 8.28 -2.50 -8.12
N GLN A 283 7.21 -2.58 -7.37
CA GLN A 283 6.91 -3.71 -6.49
C GLN A 283 5.83 -4.53 -7.17
N VAL A 284 6.08 -5.84 -7.33
CA VAL A 284 5.17 -6.75 -8.01
C VAL A 284 4.75 -7.84 -7.04
N PHE A 285 3.45 -8.01 -6.86
CA PHE A 285 2.85 -8.99 -5.97
C PHE A 285 1.85 -9.85 -6.76
N CYS A 286 1.54 -11.05 -6.28
CA CYS A 286 0.35 -11.75 -6.73
C CYS A 286 -0.89 -10.94 -6.34
N ASN A 287 -1.91 -10.93 -7.19
CA ASN A 287 -3.18 -10.25 -6.91
C ASN A 287 -4.11 -11.15 -6.06
N ASN A 288 -5.14 -10.55 -5.48
CA ASN A 288 -6.25 -11.28 -4.83
C ASN A 288 -7.10 -12.08 -5.83
N ILE A 289 -6.85 -11.92 -7.11
CA ILE A 289 -7.50 -12.64 -8.21
C ILE A 289 -6.51 -13.69 -8.71
N PRO A 290 -6.92 -14.96 -8.81
CA PRO A 290 -6.10 -16.02 -9.39
C PRO A 290 -5.56 -15.63 -10.77
N ASP A 291 -4.33 -16.01 -11.06
CA ASP A 291 -3.66 -15.75 -12.35
C ASP A 291 -3.55 -14.27 -12.75
N LYS A 292 -3.69 -13.36 -11.77
CA LYS A 292 -3.38 -11.93 -11.94
C LYS A 292 -2.32 -11.48 -10.94
N TRP A 293 -1.69 -10.34 -11.28
CA TRP A 293 -0.66 -9.71 -10.45
C TRP A 293 -1.08 -8.28 -10.11
N HIS A 294 -0.46 -7.74 -9.10
CA HIS A 294 -0.57 -6.37 -8.66
C HIS A 294 0.80 -5.72 -8.75
N SER A 295 0.88 -4.54 -9.30
CA SER A 295 2.11 -3.78 -9.31
C SER A 295 1.92 -2.39 -8.76
N MET A 296 2.93 -1.88 -8.04
CA MET A 296 2.94 -0.51 -7.54
C MET A 296 4.29 0.16 -7.63
N GLY A 297 4.28 1.45 -8.01
CA GLY A 297 5.38 2.40 -7.85
C GLY A 297 5.10 3.33 -6.68
N VAL A 298 6.15 3.72 -5.95
CA VAL A 298 6.03 4.54 -4.73
C VAL A 298 6.96 5.76 -4.81
N THR A 299 6.42 6.96 -4.57
CA THR A 299 7.21 8.16 -4.25
C THR A 299 7.12 8.48 -2.76
N LEU A 300 8.24 8.91 -2.17
CA LEU A 300 8.34 9.12 -0.72
C LEU A 300 7.66 10.42 -0.26
N SER A 301 7.53 11.39 -1.15
CA SER A 301 7.00 12.71 -0.83
C SER A 301 5.88 13.11 -1.79
N ALA A 302 4.64 13.06 -1.33
CA ALA A 302 3.46 13.55 -2.04
C ALA A 302 2.68 14.55 -1.16
N GLY A 303 1.62 14.14 -0.47
CA GLY A 303 0.95 14.99 0.52
C GLY A 303 1.88 15.43 1.65
N GLY A 304 2.96 14.67 1.91
CA GLY A 304 4.04 15.08 2.81
C GLY A 304 4.75 16.35 2.36
N ALA A 305 4.97 16.52 1.06
CA ALA A 305 5.54 17.77 0.52
C ALA A 305 4.58 18.96 0.66
N LEU A 306 3.27 18.73 0.49
CA LEU A 306 2.27 19.77 0.74
C LEU A 306 2.20 20.14 2.24
N ARG A 307 2.33 19.15 3.13
CA ARG A 307 2.43 19.39 4.58
C ARG A 307 3.68 20.20 4.91
N TRP A 308 4.82 19.85 4.34
CA TRP A 308 6.06 20.64 4.50
C TRP A 308 5.86 22.09 4.06
N TYR A 309 5.23 22.33 2.89
CA TYR A 309 4.93 23.68 2.43
C TYR A 309 4.02 24.43 3.41
N ARG A 310 2.94 23.78 3.87
CA ARG A 310 2.05 24.33 4.90
C ARG A 310 2.78 24.75 6.15
N ASP A 311 3.70 23.93 6.64
CA ASP A 311 4.39 24.18 7.90
C ASP A 311 5.49 25.21 7.77
N ALA A 312 6.18 25.28 6.62
CA ALA A 312 7.28 26.19 6.37
C ALA A 312 6.84 27.57 5.84
N PHE A 313 5.76 27.65 5.04
CA PHE A 313 5.43 28.86 4.27
C PHE A 313 4.01 29.39 4.49
N ALA A 314 3.09 28.63 5.08
CA ALA A 314 1.66 28.99 5.16
C ALA A 314 1.23 29.46 6.56
N ALA A 315 2.06 30.27 7.24
CA ALA A 315 1.69 30.81 8.56
C ALA A 315 0.41 31.67 8.54
N PRO A 316 0.16 32.54 7.53
CA PRO A 316 -1.11 33.29 7.44
C PRO A 316 -2.34 32.39 7.28
N GLU A 317 -2.28 31.36 6.43
CA GLU A 317 -3.38 30.44 6.18
C GLU A 317 -3.68 29.58 7.43
N LYS A 318 -2.65 29.17 8.16
CA LYS A 318 -2.83 28.46 9.45
C LYS A 318 -3.56 29.36 10.46
N GLU A 319 -3.26 30.64 10.51
CA GLU A 319 -3.94 31.58 11.41
C GLU A 319 -5.38 31.88 10.95
N ILE A 320 -5.62 32.04 9.64
CA ILE A 320 -6.98 32.18 9.09
C ILE A 320 -7.79 30.93 9.39
N ALA A 321 -7.25 29.73 9.12
CA ALA A 321 -7.92 28.45 9.41
C ALA A 321 -8.32 28.36 10.89
N ARG A 322 -7.41 28.73 11.81
CA ARG A 322 -7.66 28.76 13.25
C ARG A 322 -8.78 29.73 13.65
N LEU A 323 -8.87 30.90 13.00
CA LEU A 323 -9.85 31.94 13.31
C LEU A 323 -11.22 31.67 12.70
N THR A 324 -11.29 30.96 11.55
CA THR A 324 -12.51 30.79 10.76
C THR A 324 -13.05 29.38 10.78
N ASP A 325 -12.38 28.43 11.47
CA ASP A 325 -12.70 26.99 11.49
C ASP A 325 -12.73 26.35 10.08
N GLN A 326 -11.95 26.91 9.15
CA GLN A 326 -11.74 26.35 7.80
C GLN A 326 -10.59 25.36 7.79
N ASP A 327 -10.58 24.42 6.84
CA ASP A 327 -9.42 23.58 6.62
C ASP A 327 -8.29 24.39 5.94
N VAL A 328 -7.09 24.36 6.51
CA VAL A 328 -5.93 25.05 5.96
C VAL A 328 -5.58 24.57 4.54
N TYR A 329 -5.85 23.31 4.23
CA TYR A 329 -5.60 22.78 2.89
C TYR A 329 -6.59 23.31 1.84
N ASP A 330 -7.82 23.62 2.21
CA ASP A 330 -8.79 24.27 1.31
C ASP A 330 -8.33 25.69 0.95
N LEU A 331 -7.79 26.43 1.93
CA LEU A 331 -7.19 27.75 1.66
C LEU A 331 -6.00 27.65 0.72
N LEU A 332 -5.11 26.68 0.94
CA LEU A 332 -3.96 26.46 0.05
C LEU A 332 -4.39 26.04 -1.37
N MET A 333 -5.41 25.20 -1.50
CA MET A 333 -5.92 24.81 -2.83
C MET A 333 -6.53 26.00 -3.56
N ALA A 334 -7.28 26.87 -2.85
CA ALA A 334 -7.83 28.10 -3.43
C ALA A 334 -6.72 29.07 -3.88
N GLU A 335 -5.64 29.20 -3.10
CA GLU A 335 -4.47 30.01 -3.48
C GLU A 335 -3.79 29.44 -4.74
N ALA A 336 -3.53 28.15 -4.80
CA ALA A 336 -2.94 27.49 -5.96
C ALA A 336 -3.81 27.61 -7.21
N ALA A 337 -5.14 27.54 -7.07
CA ALA A 337 -6.10 27.67 -8.16
C ALA A 337 -6.09 29.06 -8.80
N ALA A 338 -5.67 30.10 -8.08
CA ALA A 338 -5.52 31.46 -8.61
C ALA A 338 -4.30 31.64 -9.54
N CYS A 339 -3.41 30.63 -9.61
CA CYS A 339 -2.26 30.61 -10.50
C CYS A 339 -2.62 29.84 -11.79
N PRO A 340 -2.16 30.24 -13.00
CA PRO A 340 -2.43 29.51 -14.22
C PRO A 340 -1.76 28.14 -14.27
N ALA A 341 -2.32 27.21 -15.07
CA ALA A 341 -1.77 25.89 -15.29
C ALA A 341 -0.32 25.95 -15.80
N GLY A 342 0.52 25.08 -15.28
CA GLY A 342 1.94 25.03 -15.58
C GLY A 342 2.78 26.07 -14.81
N SER A 343 2.18 26.79 -13.85
CA SER A 343 2.86 27.71 -12.93
C SER A 343 3.80 28.70 -13.65
N GLU A 344 3.41 29.18 -14.85
CA GLU A 344 4.22 30.01 -15.76
C GLU A 344 5.62 29.42 -16.06
N GLY A 345 5.76 28.10 -16.10
CA GLY A 345 7.01 27.40 -16.39
C GLY A 345 7.84 27.04 -15.15
N LEU A 346 7.34 27.29 -13.95
CA LEU A 346 7.99 26.85 -12.72
C LEU A 346 7.74 25.36 -12.47
N LEU A 347 8.80 24.59 -12.28
CA LEU A 347 8.75 23.17 -11.97
C LEU A 347 9.21 22.88 -10.54
N PHE A 348 8.65 21.84 -9.92
CA PHE A 348 9.06 21.38 -8.60
C PHE A 348 9.36 19.88 -8.61
N LEU A 349 10.55 19.48 -8.11
CA LEU A 349 10.90 18.09 -7.81
C LEU A 349 10.53 17.77 -6.36
N PRO A 350 9.65 16.81 -6.09
CA PRO A 350 9.16 16.54 -4.73
C PRO A 350 10.10 15.64 -3.88
N HIS A 351 11.37 15.52 -4.19
CA HIS A 351 12.31 14.57 -3.57
C HIS A 351 12.82 15.02 -2.18
N LEU A 352 11.92 15.46 -1.29
CA LEU A 352 12.28 15.95 0.05
C LEU A 352 12.86 14.87 0.98
N LEU A 353 12.60 13.59 0.68
CA LEU A 353 13.07 12.41 1.42
C LEU A 353 13.87 11.45 0.53
N GLY A 354 14.52 11.97 -0.50
CA GLY A 354 15.09 11.16 -1.57
C GLY A 354 14.05 10.73 -2.60
N ALA A 355 14.49 9.97 -3.61
CA ALA A 355 13.63 9.37 -4.63
C ALA A 355 13.63 7.85 -4.50
N ARG A 356 12.49 7.20 -4.87
CA ARG A 356 12.36 5.73 -4.86
C ARG A 356 11.93 5.18 -6.21
N CYS A 357 10.94 5.77 -6.83
CA CYS A 357 10.44 5.40 -8.14
C CYS A 357 10.14 6.68 -8.94
N PRO A 358 10.43 6.74 -10.25
CA PRO A 358 10.97 5.67 -11.10
C PRO A 358 12.49 5.40 -10.95
N GLU A 359 13.27 6.35 -10.45
CA GLU A 359 14.72 6.23 -10.28
C GLU A 359 15.08 6.28 -8.78
N PRO A 360 15.54 5.15 -8.18
CA PRO A 360 15.92 5.13 -6.77
C PRO A 360 17.19 5.96 -6.53
N ASP A 361 17.07 6.99 -5.71
CA ASP A 361 18.18 7.86 -5.35
C ASP A 361 17.99 8.43 -3.93
N PRO A 362 18.72 7.93 -2.92
CA PRO A 362 18.63 8.44 -1.56
C PRO A 362 19.19 9.86 -1.42
N ASN A 363 20.05 10.30 -2.35
CA ASN A 363 20.69 11.62 -2.33
C ASN A 363 19.82 12.71 -2.98
N ALA A 364 18.79 12.33 -3.73
CA ALA A 364 17.89 13.29 -4.37
C ALA A 364 17.28 14.27 -3.35
N ARG A 365 17.14 15.52 -3.75
CA ARG A 365 16.58 16.61 -2.93
C ARG A 365 15.44 17.31 -3.65
N GLY A 366 14.54 17.94 -2.90
CA GLY A 366 13.52 18.82 -3.45
C GLY A 366 14.14 20.06 -4.13
N ALA A 367 13.58 20.46 -5.28
CA ALA A 367 14.09 21.63 -6.02
C ALA A 367 12.97 22.36 -6.76
N TYR A 368 13.00 23.72 -6.72
CA TYR A 368 12.24 24.57 -7.61
C TYR A 368 13.14 25.02 -8.76
N ILE A 369 12.72 24.81 -10.00
CA ILE A 369 13.47 25.14 -11.22
C ILE A 369 12.66 26.07 -12.10
N GLY A 370 13.26 27.16 -12.59
CA GLY A 370 12.62 28.09 -13.49
C GLY A 370 12.12 29.39 -12.83
N LEU A 371 12.56 29.70 -11.61
CA LEU A 371 12.16 30.93 -10.89
C LEU A 371 12.54 32.18 -11.67
N THR A 372 11.60 33.10 -11.77
CA THR A 372 11.78 34.47 -12.29
C THR A 372 11.13 35.49 -11.34
N ILE A 373 11.36 36.79 -11.56
CA ILE A 373 10.73 37.84 -10.76
C ILE A 373 9.19 37.86 -10.85
N ARG A 374 8.58 37.15 -11.82
CA ARG A 374 7.13 37.08 -11.99
C ARG A 374 6.47 36.09 -11.04
N HIS A 375 7.23 35.11 -10.49
CA HIS A 375 6.70 34.09 -9.63
C HIS A 375 6.52 34.58 -8.20
N ASP A 376 5.34 34.35 -7.67
CA ASP A 376 4.99 34.58 -6.28
C ASP A 376 4.65 33.27 -5.56
N ARG A 377 4.19 33.34 -4.33
CA ARG A 377 3.89 32.18 -3.50
C ARG A 377 2.83 31.24 -4.10
N ARG A 378 1.87 31.77 -4.88
CA ARG A 378 0.84 30.96 -5.58
C ARG A 378 1.47 30.04 -6.61
N HIS A 379 2.49 30.55 -7.32
CA HIS A 379 3.23 29.76 -8.31
C HIS A 379 4.05 28.65 -7.64
N LEU A 380 4.70 28.93 -6.50
CA LEU A 380 5.42 27.91 -5.73
C LEU A 380 4.48 26.77 -5.28
N LEU A 381 3.32 27.14 -4.75
CA LEU A 381 2.33 26.15 -4.27
C LEU A 381 1.73 25.34 -5.42
N ARG A 382 1.36 25.98 -6.52
CA ARG A 382 0.85 25.28 -7.69
C ARG A 382 1.89 24.37 -8.31
N ALA A 383 3.12 24.83 -8.52
CA ALA A 383 4.23 24.04 -9.02
C ALA A 383 4.50 22.82 -8.13
N LEU A 384 4.36 22.94 -6.80
CA LEU A 384 4.47 21.83 -5.86
C LEU A 384 3.40 20.76 -6.12
N ILE A 385 2.13 21.15 -6.26
CA ILE A 385 1.01 20.22 -6.53
C ILE A 385 1.19 19.55 -7.91
N GLU A 386 1.57 20.34 -8.93
CA GLU A 386 1.86 19.87 -10.28
C GLU A 386 3.07 18.91 -10.29
N GLY A 387 4.15 19.23 -9.58
CA GLY A 387 5.35 18.41 -9.46
C GLY A 387 5.10 17.07 -8.77
N ILE A 388 4.26 17.04 -7.73
CA ILE A 388 3.80 15.79 -7.13
C ILE A 388 3.03 14.97 -8.16
N THR A 389 2.13 15.60 -8.91
CA THR A 389 1.31 14.92 -9.92
C THR A 389 2.18 14.42 -11.09
N PHE A 390 3.19 15.18 -11.51
CA PHE A 390 4.19 14.71 -12.49
C PHE A 390 4.97 13.50 -11.98
N SER A 391 5.36 13.48 -10.70
CA SER A 391 6.02 12.31 -10.10
C SER A 391 5.15 11.05 -10.17
N LEU A 392 3.83 11.18 -9.97
CA LEU A 392 2.90 10.06 -10.15
C LEU A 392 2.80 9.64 -11.62
N LYS A 393 2.70 10.59 -12.55
CA LYS A 393 2.68 10.29 -14.00
C LYS A 393 3.98 9.62 -14.46
N ASP A 394 5.12 10.03 -13.95
CA ASP A 394 6.42 9.48 -14.32
C ASP A 394 6.53 7.99 -13.95
N MET A 395 5.91 7.57 -12.84
CA MET A 395 5.80 6.15 -12.50
C MET A 395 4.98 5.36 -13.53
N THR A 396 3.98 5.98 -14.22
CA THR A 396 3.23 5.26 -15.26
C THR A 396 4.07 4.96 -16.49
N CYS A 397 5.14 5.71 -16.75
CA CYS A 397 6.04 5.43 -17.86
C CYS A 397 6.77 4.08 -17.72
N LEU A 398 6.96 3.58 -16.49
CA LEU A 398 7.49 2.23 -16.30
C LEU A 398 6.51 1.15 -16.76
N TYR A 399 5.22 1.36 -16.55
CA TYR A 399 4.17 0.45 -17.02
C TYR A 399 4.03 0.50 -18.54
N GLU A 400 4.14 1.69 -19.12
CA GLU A 400 4.12 1.87 -20.59
C GLU A 400 5.29 1.11 -21.27
N GLN A 401 6.48 1.06 -20.63
CA GLN A 401 7.61 0.22 -21.09
C GLN A 401 7.28 -1.27 -21.08
N MET A 402 6.38 -1.71 -20.22
CA MET A 402 5.86 -3.08 -20.14
C MET A 402 4.68 -3.32 -21.11
N GLY A 403 4.23 -2.28 -21.82
CA GLY A 403 3.06 -2.34 -22.71
C GLY A 403 1.72 -2.15 -21.99
N VAL A 404 1.74 -1.78 -20.71
CA VAL A 404 0.52 -1.55 -19.90
C VAL A 404 0.22 -0.07 -19.82
N VAL A 405 -0.89 0.35 -20.42
CA VAL A 405 -1.27 1.76 -20.54
C VAL A 405 -2.53 2.04 -19.71
N PRO A 406 -2.58 3.17 -18.96
CA PRO A 406 -3.78 3.52 -18.21
C PRO A 406 -4.93 3.93 -19.14
N ASP A 407 -6.09 3.25 -19.00
CA ASP A 407 -7.35 3.61 -19.64
C ASP A 407 -8.14 4.57 -18.76
N GLU A 408 -8.17 4.29 -17.44
CA GLU A 408 -8.79 5.13 -16.43
C GLU A 408 -7.95 5.20 -15.16
N LEU A 409 -8.12 6.28 -14.39
CA LEU A 409 -7.45 6.43 -13.10
C LEU A 409 -8.48 6.59 -11.97
N ARG A 410 -8.24 5.89 -10.87
CA ARG A 410 -8.97 6.01 -9.60
C ARG A 410 -8.07 6.66 -8.58
N THR A 411 -8.48 7.80 -8.03
CA THR A 411 -7.67 8.52 -7.05
C THR A 411 -8.23 8.38 -5.64
N SER A 412 -7.33 8.28 -4.66
CA SER A 412 -7.66 8.14 -3.25
C SER A 412 -6.66 8.87 -2.34
N GLY A 413 -6.88 8.82 -1.03
CA GLY A 413 -6.06 9.48 -0.03
C GLY A 413 -6.39 10.96 0.15
N GLY A 414 -5.58 11.68 0.94
CA GLY A 414 -5.83 13.08 1.30
C GLY A 414 -5.87 14.02 0.10
N GLY A 415 -5.00 13.80 -0.89
CA GLY A 415 -4.94 14.63 -2.10
C GLY A 415 -6.16 14.49 -3.01
N SER A 416 -6.90 13.38 -2.93
CA SER A 416 -8.12 13.19 -3.71
C SER A 416 -9.33 13.97 -3.19
N ARG A 417 -9.27 14.52 -1.98
CA ARG A 417 -10.37 15.32 -1.42
C ARG A 417 -10.59 16.64 -2.17
N SER A 418 -9.51 17.24 -2.70
CA SER A 418 -9.58 18.51 -3.42
C SER A 418 -10.04 18.31 -4.87
N PRO A 419 -11.18 18.89 -5.30
CA PRO A 419 -11.58 18.90 -6.71
C PRO A 419 -10.52 19.52 -7.62
N PHE A 420 -9.85 20.58 -7.14
CA PHE A 420 -8.77 21.24 -7.87
C PHE A 420 -7.59 20.30 -8.14
N TRP A 421 -7.15 19.51 -7.14
CA TRP A 421 -6.05 18.57 -7.34
C TRP A 421 -6.46 17.38 -8.23
N ARG A 422 -7.72 16.91 -8.11
CA ARG A 422 -8.25 15.89 -9.03
C ARG A 422 -8.28 16.38 -10.47
N GLN A 423 -8.67 17.66 -10.71
CA GLN A 423 -8.61 18.26 -12.05
C GLN A 423 -7.17 18.32 -12.58
N ILE A 424 -6.19 18.73 -11.77
CA ILE A 424 -4.75 18.68 -12.15
C ILE A 424 -4.34 17.26 -12.54
N GLN A 425 -4.77 16.24 -11.79
CA GLN A 425 -4.50 14.85 -12.16
C GLN A 425 -5.13 14.52 -13.52
N ALA A 426 -6.40 14.87 -13.75
CA ALA A 426 -7.07 14.63 -15.03
C ALA A 426 -6.30 15.26 -16.21
N ASP A 427 -5.87 16.52 -16.06
CA ASP A 427 -5.16 17.28 -17.09
C ASP A 427 -3.75 16.75 -17.33
N VAL A 428 -3.00 16.45 -16.26
CA VAL A 428 -1.63 15.93 -16.34
C VAL A 428 -1.60 14.53 -16.97
N PHE A 429 -2.49 13.64 -16.56
CA PHE A 429 -2.55 12.29 -17.13
C PHE A 429 -3.26 12.25 -18.49
N ASN A 430 -4.00 13.29 -18.86
CA ASN A 430 -4.91 13.33 -20.01
C ASN A 430 -5.86 12.13 -20.00
N ARG A 431 -6.45 11.85 -18.84
CA ARG A 431 -7.35 10.72 -18.58
C ARG A 431 -8.46 11.13 -17.62
N LYS A 432 -9.56 10.38 -17.64
CA LYS A 432 -10.62 10.53 -16.65
C LYS A 432 -10.11 10.11 -15.27
N ILE A 433 -10.42 10.91 -14.26
CA ILE A 433 -10.12 10.61 -12.86
C ILE A 433 -11.43 10.32 -12.12
N TYR A 434 -11.45 9.24 -11.37
CA TYR A 434 -12.58 8.84 -10.56
C TYR A 434 -12.22 8.79 -9.08
N THR A 435 -13.14 9.19 -8.18
CA THR A 435 -13.12 8.77 -6.79
C THR A 435 -14.23 7.72 -6.57
N MET A 436 -13.99 6.81 -5.62
CA MET A 436 -14.89 5.69 -5.35
C MET A 436 -15.47 5.81 -3.93
N TYR A 437 -16.75 5.55 -3.75
CA TYR A 437 -17.43 5.65 -2.44
C TYR A 437 -16.77 4.81 -1.34
N ALA A 438 -16.25 3.64 -1.65
CA ALA A 438 -15.63 2.73 -0.69
C ALA A 438 -14.13 2.99 -0.48
N ALA A 439 -13.53 4.03 -1.08
CA ALA A 439 -12.08 4.24 -1.04
C ALA A 439 -11.51 4.37 0.39
N ALA A 440 -12.27 4.97 1.31
CA ALA A 440 -11.86 5.10 2.72
C ALA A 440 -11.90 3.78 3.50
N GLU A 441 -12.64 2.80 3.00
CA GLU A 441 -12.85 1.48 3.62
C GLU A 441 -12.04 0.38 2.91
N GLY A 442 -11.20 0.75 1.92
CA GLY A 442 -10.62 -0.09 0.88
C GLY A 442 -10.06 -1.43 1.36
N GLY A 443 -9.20 -1.46 2.40
CA GLY A 443 -8.61 -2.70 2.91
C GLY A 443 -9.66 -3.67 3.46
N ALA A 444 -10.46 -3.25 4.41
CA ALA A 444 -11.50 -4.09 5.01
C ALA A 444 -12.62 -4.43 4.00
N TYR A 445 -12.97 -3.48 3.13
CA TYR A 445 -13.98 -3.72 2.08
C TYR A 445 -13.46 -4.73 1.05
N GLY A 446 -12.23 -4.57 0.56
CA GLY A 446 -11.62 -5.54 -0.34
C GLY A 446 -11.51 -6.95 0.29
N ALA A 447 -11.19 -7.03 1.58
CA ALA A 447 -11.20 -8.29 2.31
C ALA A 447 -12.61 -8.94 2.34
N ALA A 448 -13.68 -8.14 2.54
CA ALA A 448 -15.04 -8.63 2.45
C ALA A 448 -15.41 -9.11 1.04
N LEU A 449 -14.94 -8.42 -0.03
CA LEU A 449 -15.13 -8.87 -1.42
C LEU A 449 -14.45 -10.23 -1.66
N VAL A 450 -13.20 -10.39 -1.20
CA VAL A 450 -12.46 -11.66 -1.25
C VAL A 450 -13.24 -12.77 -0.53
N ALA A 451 -13.81 -12.46 0.65
CA ALA A 451 -14.63 -13.42 1.39
C ALA A 451 -15.88 -13.83 0.60
N GLY A 452 -16.54 -12.89 -0.06
CA GLY A 452 -17.75 -13.16 -0.84
C GLY A 452 -17.51 -14.03 -2.06
N VAL A 453 -16.41 -13.77 -2.78
CA VAL A 453 -16.01 -14.62 -3.92
C VAL A 453 -15.64 -16.02 -3.42
N GLY A 454 -14.84 -16.13 -2.36
CA GLY A 454 -14.44 -17.43 -1.81
C GLY A 454 -15.60 -18.23 -1.22
N ALA A 455 -16.65 -17.58 -0.72
CA ALA A 455 -17.88 -18.21 -0.23
C ALA A 455 -18.91 -18.51 -1.36
N GLY A 456 -18.62 -18.11 -2.60
CA GLY A 456 -19.53 -18.31 -3.74
C GLY A 456 -20.74 -17.38 -3.76
N VAL A 457 -20.71 -16.27 -3.01
CA VAL A 457 -21.74 -15.23 -3.05
C VAL A 457 -21.69 -14.50 -4.40
N TRP A 458 -20.48 -14.25 -4.89
CA TRP A 458 -20.22 -13.71 -6.23
C TRP A 458 -19.37 -14.70 -7.03
N PRO A 459 -19.59 -14.80 -8.36
CA PRO A 459 -18.90 -15.80 -9.18
C PRO A 459 -17.39 -15.49 -9.33
N ASP A 460 -17.04 -14.21 -9.33
CA ASP A 460 -15.67 -13.71 -9.51
C ASP A 460 -15.50 -12.30 -8.92
N MET A 461 -14.26 -11.83 -8.92
CA MET A 461 -13.92 -10.53 -8.34
C MET A 461 -14.41 -9.35 -9.20
N GLU A 462 -14.56 -9.52 -10.51
CA GLU A 462 -15.10 -8.46 -11.37
C GLU A 462 -16.58 -8.22 -11.05
N SER A 463 -17.35 -9.29 -10.85
CA SER A 463 -18.73 -9.20 -10.40
C SER A 463 -18.87 -8.57 -9.02
N ALA A 464 -17.99 -8.94 -8.07
CA ALA A 464 -17.94 -8.34 -6.75
C ALA A 464 -17.58 -6.84 -6.82
N ALA A 465 -16.59 -6.47 -7.64
CA ALA A 465 -16.21 -5.07 -7.85
C ALA A 465 -17.28 -4.23 -8.57
N GLY A 466 -18.22 -4.87 -9.27
CA GLY A 466 -19.35 -4.20 -9.93
C GLY A 466 -20.27 -3.42 -8.99
N PHE A 467 -20.24 -3.72 -7.68
CA PHE A 467 -20.97 -2.95 -6.66
C PHE A 467 -20.26 -1.67 -6.22
N ILE A 468 -18.99 -1.48 -6.61
CA ILE A 468 -18.22 -0.29 -6.24
C ILE A 468 -18.66 0.88 -7.11
N SER A 469 -19.30 1.88 -6.51
CA SER A 469 -19.83 3.03 -7.24
C SER A 469 -18.83 4.18 -7.30
N VAL A 470 -18.88 4.91 -8.43
CA VAL A 470 -18.16 6.16 -8.63
C VAL A 470 -18.80 7.26 -7.78
N GLU A 471 -17.99 8.04 -7.07
CA GLU A 471 -18.41 9.20 -6.30
C GLU A 471 -18.28 10.49 -7.10
N THR A 472 -17.09 10.74 -7.68
CA THR A 472 -16.84 11.90 -8.55
C THR A 472 -16.14 11.49 -9.82
N THR A 473 -16.23 12.37 -10.84
CA THR A 473 -15.54 12.20 -12.11
C THR A 473 -15.01 13.54 -12.58
N GLU A 474 -13.71 13.64 -12.83
CA GLU A 474 -13.07 14.79 -13.47
C GLU A 474 -12.60 14.39 -14.88
N MET A 475 -12.92 15.26 -15.84
CA MET A 475 -12.51 15.11 -17.25
C MET A 475 -11.30 15.99 -17.52
N PRO A 476 -10.33 15.56 -18.36
CA PRO A 476 -9.23 16.44 -18.76
C PRO A 476 -9.76 17.66 -19.52
N ASP A 477 -9.20 18.84 -19.24
CA ASP A 477 -9.48 20.06 -19.99
C ASP A 477 -8.59 20.13 -21.24
N PRO A 478 -9.16 20.02 -22.47
CA PRO A 478 -8.38 20.06 -23.70
C PRO A 478 -7.57 21.35 -23.91
N SER A 479 -7.93 22.44 -23.23
CA SER A 479 -7.19 23.71 -23.30
C SER A 479 -5.98 23.73 -22.39
N VAL A 480 -5.97 22.91 -21.33
CA VAL A 480 -4.90 22.83 -20.31
C VAL A 480 -3.92 21.69 -20.59
N VAL A 481 -4.39 20.55 -21.06
CA VAL A 481 -3.57 19.37 -21.37
C VAL A 481 -2.29 19.71 -22.15
N PRO A 482 -2.31 20.52 -23.23
CA PRO A 482 -1.09 20.84 -23.98
C PRO A 482 -0.02 21.59 -23.18
N VAL A 483 -0.39 22.27 -22.09
CA VAL A 483 0.56 22.93 -21.19
C VAL A 483 1.39 21.86 -20.47
N TYR A 484 0.72 20.87 -19.90
CA TYR A 484 1.37 19.79 -19.16
C TYR A 484 2.14 18.83 -20.07
N GLU A 485 1.67 18.57 -21.29
CA GLU A 485 2.40 17.78 -22.28
C GLU A 485 3.75 18.40 -22.67
N LYS A 486 3.87 19.73 -22.64
CA LYS A 486 5.15 20.44 -22.88
C LYS A 486 6.06 20.44 -21.64
N LEU A 487 5.49 20.50 -20.44
CA LEU A 487 6.26 20.60 -19.21
C LEU A 487 6.76 19.23 -18.71
N PHE A 488 5.99 18.19 -18.92
CA PHE A 488 6.31 16.86 -18.40
C PHE A 488 7.65 16.32 -18.89
N PRO A 489 8.04 16.38 -20.17
CA PRO A 489 9.37 15.96 -20.62
C PRO A 489 10.51 16.75 -19.97
N LEU A 490 10.29 18.06 -19.69
CA LEU A 490 11.27 18.89 -18.98
C LEU A 490 11.41 18.40 -17.54
N TYR A 491 10.30 18.11 -16.86
CA TYR A 491 10.28 17.55 -15.52
C TYR A 491 11.06 16.22 -15.44
N GLN A 492 10.82 15.28 -16.36
CA GLN A 492 11.50 13.99 -16.42
C GLN A 492 13.02 14.12 -16.55
N GLY A 493 13.49 15.12 -17.26
CA GLY A 493 14.93 15.39 -17.42
C GLY A 493 15.62 15.94 -16.18
N LEU A 494 14.89 16.50 -15.22
CA LEU A 494 15.47 17.24 -14.10
C LEU A 494 16.26 16.35 -13.14
N HIS A 495 15.77 15.16 -12.80
CA HIS A 495 16.45 14.26 -11.87
C HIS A 495 17.87 13.98 -12.37
N ARG A 496 18.02 13.51 -13.60
CA ARG A 496 19.32 13.22 -14.21
C ARG A 496 20.21 14.47 -14.33
N THR A 497 19.62 15.62 -14.66
CA THR A 497 20.37 16.88 -14.78
C THR A 497 20.93 17.35 -13.45
N LEU A 498 20.23 17.10 -12.34
CA LEU A 498 20.62 17.54 -11.00
C LEU A 498 21.39 16.50 -10.20
N GLN A 499 21.57 15.27 -10.72
CA GLN A 499 22.20 14.15 -10.01
C GLN A 499 23.54 14.53 -9.36
N ALA A 500 24.46 15.10 -10.15
CA ALA A 500 25.77 15.51 -9.61
C ALA A 500 25.68 16.55 -8.49
N THR A 501 24.65 17.40 -8.53
CA THR A 501 24.39 18.39 -7.47
C THR A 501 23.86 17.70 -6.22
N PHE A 502 22.95 16.73 -6.36
CA PHE A 502 22.43 15.93 -5.23
C PHE A 502 23.55 15.17 -4.53
N ASP A 503 24.42 14.49 -5.29
CA ASP A 503 25.56 13.76 -4.74
C ASP A 503 26.53 14.69 -4.02
N GLY A 504 26.81 15.86 -4.61
CA GLY A 504 27.63 16.90 -3.98
C GLY A 504 27.03 17.40 -2.66
N LEU A 505 25.72 17.64 -2.61
CA LEU A 505 25.04 18.08 -1.37
C LEU A 505 25.03 16.98 -0.30
N ALA A 506 24.83 15.73 -0.69
CA ALA A 506 24.85 14.60 0.26
C ALA A 506 26.24 14.37 0.86
N SER A 507 27.32 14.79 0.18
CA SER A 507 28.68 14.69 0.72
C SER A 507 29.01 15.75 1.78
N LEU A 508 28.13 16.72 2.01
CA LEU A 508 28.29 17.77 3.03
C LEU A 508 27.65 17.40 4.38
N ASP A 509 26.78 16.42 4.40
CA ASP A 509 26.12 15.87 5.58
C ASP A 509 26.95 14.75 6.22
#